data_ffd0c9602583083495a7ede5872705ce
#
_entry.id   ffd0c9602583083495a7ede5872705ce
#
_cell.length_a   1.000
_cell.length_b   1.000
_cell.length_c   1.000
_cell.angle_alpha   90.00
_cell.angle_beta   90.00
_cell.angle_gamma   90.00
#
_symmetry.space_group_name_H-M   'P 1'
#
loop_
_entity.id
_entity.type
_entity.pdbx_description
1 polymer ?
#
loop_
_entity_poly.entity_id
_entity_poly.type
_entity_poly.pdbx_seq_one_letter_code
_entity_poly.pdbx_strand_id
1 'polypeptide(L)'
;MQTRMSDMARTEAQAASMEQVVDTAAALLDDPALTPNLVVDLDRKWQSAASGEPEKWQTGLRMRFESLRNQLEGRLTAQLQLQRTVKSAYGEMTALENRVDMTPQERKEALDAFTDSLMQWRQSPEWFSLPRHLVSAVDEKLSALAEASARFEQEFERMQQCAAWLDEMEAADVSQLEKTVLEKEWTAFRPSGVLAQWTDLQARFDALC
;
A
#
# COMPACT_ATOMS: atom_id res chain seq x y z
N MET A 1 -45.19 2.54 48.52
CA MET A 1 -43.82 3.05 48.69
C MET A 1 -42.77 2.10 48.05
N GLN A 2 -42.89 0.80 48.21
CA GLN A 2 -41.97 -0.21 47.65
C GLN A 2 -41.88 -0.22 46.13
N THR A 3 -43.00 -0.05 45.40
CA THR A 3 -43.00 -0.02 43.90
C THR A 3 -42.16 1.12 43.32
N ARG A 4 -42.27 2.34 43.89
CA ARG A 4 -41.49 3.50 43.40
C ARG A 4 -39.97 3.35 43.64
N MET A 5 -39.55 2.74 44.71
CA MET A 5 -38.11 2.46 44.97
C MET A 5 -37.59 1.38 44.04
N SER A 6 -38.39 0.37 43.71
CA SER A 6 -38.04 -0.67 42.73
C SER A 6 -37.92 -0.11 41.30
N ASP A 7 -38.82 0.81 40.92
CA ASP A 7 -38.77 1.45 39.60
C ASP A 7 -37.57 2.39 39.46
N MET A 8 -37.23 3.17 40.47
CA MET A 8 -36.01 4.02 40.48
C MET A 8 -34.76 3.18 40.40
N ALA A 9 -34.60 2.12 41.18
CA ALA A 9 -33.44 1.25 41.11
C ALA A 9 -33.27 0.57 39.73
N ARG A 10 -34.39 0.21 39.10
CA ARG A 10 -34.40 -0.35 37.73
C ARG A 10 -33.95 0.67 36.70
N THR A 11 -34.42 1.91 36.78
CA THR A 11 -34.04 3.00 35.89
C THR A 11 -32.55 3.34 36.04
N GLU A 12 -32.03 3.41 37.25
CA GLU A 12 -30.63 3.64 37.57
C GLU A 12 -29.73 2.52 37.01
N ALA A 13 -30.11 1.25 37.18
CA ALA A 13 -29.39 0.12 36.63
C ALA A 13 -29.37 0.11 35.12
N GLN A 14 -30.47 0.50 34.47
CA GLN A 14 -30.55 0.63 33.02
C GLN A 14 -29.66 1.78 32.50
N ALA A 15 -29.70 2.93 33.18
CA ALA A 15 -28.84 4.07 32.84
C ALA A 15 -27.35 3.69 32.90
N ALA A 16 -26.94 3.05 34.00
CA ALA A 16 -25.56 2.58 34.14
C ALA A 16 -25.14 1.57 33.05
N SER A 17 -26.03 0.67 32.64
CA SER A 17 -25.80 -0.27 31.56
C SER A 17 -25.64 0.44 30.21
N MET A 18 -26.45 1.44 29.91
CA MET A 18 -26.36 2.24 28.71
C MET A 18 -25.06 3.09 28.68
N GLU A 19 -24.70 3.72 29.81
CA GLU A 19 -23.44 4.45 29.97
C GLU A 19 -22.23 3.56 29.71
N GLN A 20 -22.21 2.35 30.27
CA GLN A 20 -21.14 1.38 30.04
C GLN A 20 -20.96 1.04 28.54
N VAL A 21 -22.07 0.91 27.80
CA VAL A 21 -22.01 0.66 26.36
C VAL A 21 -21.46 1.88 25.60
N VAL A 22 -21.87 3.09 25.98
CA VAL A 22 -21.36 4.35 25.43
C VAL A 22 -19.85 4.49 25.67
N ASP A 23 -19.38 4.18 26.88
CA ASP A 23 -17.96 4.22 27.22
C ASP A 23 -17.16 3.15 26.46
N THR A 24 -17.75 1.96 26.28
CA THR A 24 -17.17 0.92 25.42
C THR A 24 -17.05 1.41 23.97
N ALA A 25 -18.07 2.07 23.43
CA ALA A 25 -18.04 2.64 22.09
C ALA A 25 -16.95 3.71 21.94
N ALA A 26 -16.78 4.57 22.95
CA ALA A 26 -15.73 5.57 22.97
C ALA A 26 -14.33 4.93 22.99
N ALA A 27 -14.12 3.89 23.79
CA ALA A 27 -12.85 3.17 23.86
C ALA A 27 -12.49 2.47 22.52
N LEU A 28 -13.48 1.96 21.78
CA LEU A 28 -13.27 1.33 20.47
C LEU A 28 -12.81 2.32 19.39
N LEU A 29 -13.06 3.63 19.57
CA LEU A 29 -12.55 4.63 18.62
C LEU A 29 -11.01 4.71 18.59
N ASP A 30 -10.35 4.39 19.69
CA ASP A 30 -8.89 4.42 19.80
C ASP A 30 -8.26 3.01 19.65
N ASP A 31 -9.09 1.97 19.51
CA ASP A 31 -8.61 0.59 19.39
C ASP A 31 -8.07 0.30 17.98
N PRO A 32 -6.78 0.00 17.82
CA PRO A 32 -6.21 -0.38 16.51
C PRO A 32 -6.77 -1.71 15.99
N ALA A 33 -7.31 -2.56 16.87
CA ALA A 33 -7.92 -3.84 16.51
C ALA A 33 -9.42 -3.74 16.20
N LEU A 34 -9.95 -2.55 15.93
CA LEU A 34 -11.35 -2.35 15.56
C LEU A 34 -11.73 -3.23 14.37
N THR A 35 -12.79 -4.02 14.54
CA THR A 35 -13.35 -4.90 13.51
C THR A 35 -14.86 -4.68 13.37
N PRO A 36 -15.46 -5.03 12.21
CA PRO A 36 -16.92 -4.99 12.05
C PRO A 36 -17.68 -5.80 13.12
N ASN A 37 -17.14 -6.94 13.54
CA ASN A 37 -17.76 -7.79 14.55
C ASN A 37 -17.86 -7.10 15.91
N LEU A 38 -16.85 -6.30 16.30
CA LEU A 38 -16.90 -5.53 17.54
C LEU A 38 -18.02 -4.48 17.52
N VAL A 39 -18.27 -3.86 16.36
CA VAL A 39 -19.37 -2.90 16.19
C VAL A 39 -20.72 -3.61 16.23
N VAL A 40 -20.86 -4.78 15.62
CA VAL A 40 -22.08 -5.60 15.70
C VAL A 40 -22.36 -6.04 17.13
N ASP A 41 -21.34 -6.44 17.88
CA ASP A 41 -21.51 -6.81 19.30
C ASP A 41 -21.87 -5.61 20.17
N LEU A 42 -21.32 -4.43 19.86
CA LEU A 42 -21.67 -3.18 20.50
C LEU A 42 -23.15 -2.83 20.26
N ASP A 43 -23.64 -2.94 19.01
CA ASP A 43 -25.03 -2.71 18.65
C ASP A 43 -25.97 -3.67 19.43
N ARG A 44 -25.59 -4.95 19.55
CA ARG A 44 -26.37 -5.94 20.32
C ARG A 44 -26.44 -5.59 21.82
N LYS A 45 -25.30 -5.18 22.38
CA LYS A 45 -25.25 -4.73 23.79
C LYS A 45 -26.10 -3.49 23.99
N TRP A 46 -26.05 -2.53 23.06
CA TRP A 46 -26.89 -1.33 23.11
C TRP A 46 -28.37 -1.67 23.04
N GLN A 47 -28.79 -2.52 22.11
CA GLN A 47 -30.19 -2.96 22.00
C GLN A 47 -30.69 -3.62 23.28
N SER A 48 -29.83 -4.42 23.94
CA SER A 48 -30.17 -5.04 25.22
C SER A 48 -30.29 -4.01 26.36
N ALA A 49 -29.36 -3.08 26.46
CA ALA A 49 -29.35 -2.05 27.50
C ALA A 49 -30.47 -1.02 27.32
N ALA A 50 -30.78 -0.65 26.08
CA ALA A 50 -31.82 0.33 25.73
C ALA A 50 -33.20 -0.29 25.51
N SER A 51 -33.44 -1.54 25.98
CA SER A 51 -34.70 -2.25 25.81
C SER A 51 -35.87 -1.54 26.51
N GLY A 52 -37.05 -1.55 25.87
CA GLY A 52 -38.24 -0.89 26.34
C GLY A 52 -38.61 0.38 25.59
N GLU A 53 -39.67 1.06 26.03
CA GLU A 53 -40.06 2.34 25.44
C GLU A 53 -39.04 3.44 25.75
N PRO A 54 -38.68 4.29 24.77
CA PRO A 54 -37.69 5.33 24.97
C PRO A 54 -38.21 6.39 25.99
N GLU A 55 -37.52 6.52 27.11
CA GLU A 55 -37.79 7.57 28.07
C GLU A 55 -36.97 8.84 27.79
N LYS A 56 -37.45 10.00 28.24
CA LYS A 56 -36.79 11.30 28.02
C LYS A 56 -35.36 11.34 28.51
N TRP A 57 -35.04 10.68 29.62
CA TRP A 57 -33.70 10.62 30.21
C TRP A 57 -32.70 9.85 29.30
N GLN A 58 -33.18 8.92 28.48
CA GLN A 58 -32.34 8.13 27.57
C GLN A 58 -31.88 8.93 26.34
N THR A 59 -32.55 10.06 26.02
CA THR A 59 -32.31 10.80 24.78
C THR A 59 -30.85 11.22 24.61
N GLY A 60 -30.23 11.73 25.68
CA GLY A 60 -28.83 12.16 25.65
C GLY A 60 -27.86 10.99 25.38
N LEU A 61 -28.07 9.84 26.04
CA LEU A 61 -27.26 8.64 25.86
C LEU A 61 -27.44 8.04 24.44
N ARG A 62 -28.67 8.05 23.92
CA ARG A 62 -28.96 7.61 22.56
C ARG A 62 -28.23 8.45 21.52
N MET A 63 -28.31 9.78 21.61
CA MET A 63 -27.61 10.69 20.70
C MET A 63 -26.09 10.49 20.78
N ARG A 64 -25.54 10.33 21.97
CA ARG A 64 -24.10 10.10 22.17
C ARG A 64 -23.68 8.75 21.57
N PHE A 65 -24.45 7.69 21.80
CA PHE A 65 -24.19 6.38 21.20
C PHE A 65 -24.23 6.42 19.67
N GLU A 66 -25.26 7.01 19.08
CA GLU A 66 -25.41 7.15 17.62
C GLU A 66 -24.24 7.93 17.01
N SER A 67 -23.80 9.02 17.66
CA SER A 67 -22.63 9.78 17.24
C SER A 67 -21.37 8.94 17.23
N LEU A 68 -21.10 8.19 18.30
CA LEU A 68 -19.93 7.30 18.40
C LEU A 68 -19.99 6.15 17.40
N ARG A 69 -21.17 5.56 17.22
CA ARG A 69 -21.39 4.50 16.25
C ARG A 69 -21.11 4.96 14.81
N ASN A 70 -21.55 6.16 14.44
CA ASN A 70 -21.27 6.75 13.15
C ASN A 70 -19.75 7.00 12.95
N GLN A 71 -19.04 7.43 14.00
CA GLN A 71 -17.59 7.58 13.96
C GLN A 71 -16.87 6.22 13.79
N LEU A 72 -17.33 5.16 14.46
CA LEU A 72 -16.80 3.80 14.31
C LEU A 72 -17.02 3.26 12.88
N GLU A 73 -18.19 3.50 12.28
CA GLU A 73 -18.45 3.14 10.88
C GLU A 73 -17.56 3.91 9.92
N GLY A 74 -17.37 5.21 10.16
CA GLY A 74 -16.44 6.04 9.38
C GLY A 74 -15.01 5.48 9.43
N ARG A 75 -14.57 5.08 10.63
CA ARG A 75 -13.23 4.49 10.82
C ARG A 75 -13.08 3.14 10.13
N LEU A 76 -14.07 2.24 10.22
CA LEU A 76 -14.07 0.98 9.48
C LEU A 76 -14.02 1.19 7.97
N THR A 77 -14.74 2.20 7.47
CA THR A 77 -14.72 2.57 6.05
C THR A 77 -13.33 3.05 5.64
N ALA A 78 -12.68 3.88 6.45
CA ALA A 78 -11.31 4.35 6.20
C ALA A 78 -10.28 3.20 6.20
N GLN A 79 -10.41 2.24 7.13
CA GLN A 79 -9.58 1.03 7.16
C GLN A 79 -9.71 0.20 5.89
N LEU A 80 -10.93 -0.04 5.42
CA LEU A 80 -11.19 -0.77 4.17
C LEU A 80 -10.65 -0.04 2.95
N GLN A 81 -10.80 1.29 2.93
CA GLN A 81 -10.26 2.13 1.85
C GLN A 81 -8.73 2.04 1.82
N LEU A 82 -8.05 2.20 2.95
CA LEU A 82 -6.60 2.07 3.03
C LEU A 82 -6.14 0.67 2.57
N GLN A 83 -6.82 -0.39 3.01
CA GLN A 83 -6.48 -1.74 2.59
C GLN A 83 -6.59 -1.92 1.07
N ARG A 84 -7.62 -1.35 0.43
CA ARG A 84 -7.77 -1.36 -1.03
C ARG A 84 -6.67 -0.58 -1.72
N THR A 85 -6.35 0.61 -1.22
CA THR A 85 -5.28 1.46 -1.75
C THR A 85 -3.92 0.76 -1.69
N VAL A 86 -3.59 0.15 -0.55
CA VAL A 86 -2.34 -0.61 -0.37
C VAL A 86 -2.26 -1.83 -1.30
N LYS A 87 -3.38 -2.54 -1.50
CA LYS A 87 -3.45 -3.65 -2.47
C LYS A 87 -3.28 -3.18 -3.92
N SER A 88 -3.86 -2.03 -4.28
CA SER A 88 -3.69 -1.44 -5.61
C SER A 88 -2.23 -1.10 -5.86
N ALA A 89 -1.60 -0.39 -4.92
CA ALA A 89 -0.19 -0.04 -5.00
C ALA A 89 0.73 -1.27 -5.11
N TYR A 90 0.43 -2.36 -4.41
CA TYR A 90 1.15 -3.62 -4.57
C TYR A 90 1.05 -4.17 -6.01
N GLY A 91 -0.14 -4.11 -6.60
CA GLY A 91 -0.34 -4.48 -8.01
C GLY A 91 0.43 -3.60 -8.98
N GLU A 92 0.43 -2.29 -8.75
CA GLU A 92 1.17 -1.30 -9.55
C GLU A 92 2.69 -1.50 -9.46
N MET A 93 3.23 -1.75 -8.25
CA MET A 93 4.64 -2.11 -8.05
C MET A 93 5.01 -3.40 -8.81
N THR A 94 4.10 -4.38 -8.84
CA THR A 94 4.31 -5.62 -9.59
C THR A 94 4.31 -5.39 -11.10
N ALA A 95 3.44 -4.51 -11.59
CA ALA A 95 3.43 -4.11 -12.99
C ALA A 95 4.70 -3.33 -13.36
N LEU A 96 5.16 -2.42 -12.50
CA LEU A 96 6.38 -1.65 -12.70
C LEU A 96 7.64 -2.53 -12.80
N GLU A 97 7.72 -3.58 -11.99
CA GLU A 97 8.84 -4.52 -12.01
C GLU A 97 9.05 -5.16 -13.40
N ASN A 98 7.95 -5.43 -14.10
CA ASN A 98 7.95 -6.11 -15.40
C ASN A 98 8.02 -5.13 -16.60
N ARG A 99 7.99 -3.82 -16.37
CA ARG A 99 8.07 -2.83 -17.43
C ARG A 99 9.50 -2.64 -17.91
N VAL A 100 9.72 -2.81 -19.22
CA VAL A 100 11.02 -2.66 -19.89
C VAL A 100 11.08 -1.42 -20.79
N ASP A 101 9.94 -0.73 -20.95
CA ASP A 101 9.74 0.43 -21.83
C ASP A 101 9.98 1.79 -21.13
N MET A 102 10.45 1.77 -19.90
CA MET A 102 10.72 2.96 -19.09
C MET A 102 12.20 3.30 -19.07
N THR A 103 12.48 4.60 -18.92
CA THR A 103 13.82 5.06 -18.60
C THR A 103 14.15 4.82 -17.10
N PRO A 104 15.44 4.76 -16.71
CA PRO A 104 15.84 4.68 -15.29
C PRO A 104 15.28 5.83 -14.45
N GLN A 105 15.19 7.03 -15.01
CA GLN A 105 14.64 8.19 -14.32
C GLN A 105 13.15 8.04 -14.02
N GLU A 106 12.34 7.63 -15.01
CA GLU A 106 10.90 7.38 -14.82
C GLU A 106 10.65 6.27 -13.78
N ARG A 107 11.50 5.23 -13.80
CA ARG A 107 11.43 4.13 -12.85
C ARG A 107 11.76 4.57 -11.42
N LYS A 108 12.78 5.43 -11.27
CA LYS A 108 13.15 6.03 -10.00
C LYS A 108 12.03 6.92 -9.44
N GLU A 109 11.46 7.79 -10.26
CA GLU A 109 10.34 8.67 -9.89
C GLU A 109 9.12 7.85 -9.41
N ALA A 110 8.81 6.76 -10.09
CA ALA A 110 7.74 5.86 -9.65
C ALA A 110 8.05 5.17 -8.31
N LEU A 111 9.30 4.72 -8.11
CA LEU A 111 9.74 4.11 -6.85
C LEU A 111 9.68 5.11 -5.68
N ASP A 112 10.14 6.34 -5.91
CA ASP A 112 10.09 7.42 -4.92
C ASP A 112 8.63 7.73 -4.54
N ALA A 113 7.71 7.80 -5.52
CA ALA A 113 6.29 8.03 -5.29
C ALA A 113 5.64 6.91 -4.45
N PHE A 114 6.00 5.62 -4.67
CA PHE A 114 5.52 4.53 -3.82
C PHE A 114 6.08 4.62 -2.39
N THR A 115 7.35 4.98 -2.26
CA THR A 115 8.01 5.15 -0.96
C THR A 115 7.35 6.26 -0.15
N ASP A 116 7.09 7.41 -0.77
CA ASP A 116 6.41 8.54 -0.14
C ASP A 116 4.99 8.20 0.27
N SER A 117 4.24 7.53 -0.61
CA SER A 117 2.88 7.06 -0.33
C SER A 117 2.87 6.10 0.87
N LEU A 118 3.80 5.15 0.91
CA LEU A 118 3.92 4.19 2.01
C LEU A 118 4.27 4.90 3.33
N MET A 119 5.18 5.88 3.31
CA MET A 119 5.50 6.67 4.50
C MET A 119 4.28 7.46 5.00
N GLN A 120 3.48 8.03 4.11
CA GLN A 120 2.26 8.73 4.46
C GLN A 120 1.22 7.78 5.08
N TRP A 121 0.99 6.60 4.48
CA TRP A 121 0.02 5.63 4.99
C TRP A 121 0.41 5.09 6.38
N ARG A 122 1.72 4.89 6.63
CA ARG A 122 2.23 4.45 7.94
C ARG A 122 1.96 5.43 9.08
N GLN A 123 1.71 6.70 8.76
CA GLN A 123 1.36 7.73 9.75
C GLN A 123 -0.13 7.71 10.10
N SER A 124 -0.98 7.03 9.33
CA SER A 124 -2.40 6.96 9.59
C SER A 124 -2.72 5.93 10.68
N PRO A 125 -3.71 6.19 11.55
CA PRO A 125 -4.16 5.22 12.56
C PRO A 125 -4.64 3.91 11.92
N GLU A 126 -5.21 3.96 10.73
CA GLU A 126 -5.75 2.82 9.99
C GLU A 126 -4.66 1.84 9.55
N TRP A 127 -3.39 2.29 9.45
CA TRP A 127 -2.26 1.43 9.09
C TRP A 127 -2.12 0.25 10.05
N PHE A 128 -2.32 0.48 11.35
CA PHE A 128 -2.18 -0.54 12.38
C PHE A 128 -3.29 -1.61 12.34
N SER A 129 -4.38 -1.34 11.61
CA SER A 129 -5.47 -2.29 11.38
C SER A 129 -5.24 -3.20 10.17
N LEU A 130 -4.23 -2.93 9.34
CA LEU A 130 -3.93 -3.74 8.16
C LEU A 130 -3.46 -5.14 8.55
N PRO A 131 -3.85 -6.17 7.76
CA PRO A 131 -3.32 -7.52 7.96
C PRO A 131 -1.79 -7.54 7.86
N ARG A 132 -1.12 -8.16 8.84
CA ARG A 132 0.35 -8.22 8.90
C ARG A 132 0.98 -8.77 7.62
N HIS A 133 0.36 -9.80 7.03
CA HIS A 133 0.86 -10.39 5.79
C HIS A 133 0.83 -9.40 4.62
N LEU A 134 -0.13 -8.46 4.57
CA LEU A 134 -0.19 -7.42 3.55
C LEU A 134 0.93 -6.39 3.76
N VAL A 135 1.16 -5.98 5.01
CA VAL A 135 2.24 -5.04 5.36
C VAL A 135 3.60 -5.63 4.97
N SER A 136 3.88 -6.87 5.39
CA SER A 136 5.14 -7.56 5.03
C SER A 136 5.31 -7.71 3.52
N ALA A 137 4.23 -8.11 2.81
CA ALA A 137 4.28 -8.28 1.35
C ALA A 137 4.60 -6.96 0.61
N VAL A 138 4.06 -5.83 1.09
CA VAL A 138 4.35 -4.50 0.51
C VAL A 138 5.80 -4.10 0.76
N ASP A 139 6.31 -4.31 1.97
CA ASP A 139 7.69 -3.98 2.33
C ASP A 139 8.70 -4.82 1.53
N GLU A 140 8.47 -6.13 1.43
CA GLU A 140 9.28 -7.04 0.62
C GLU A 140 9.23 -6.65 -0.87
N LYS A 141 8.05 -6.28 -1.38
CA LYS A 141 7.87 -5.88 -2.78
C LYS A 141 8.60 -4.57 -3.08
N LEU A 142 8.53 -3.58 -2.19
CA LEU A 142 9.23 -2.32 -2.35
C LEU A 142 10.75 -2.53 -2.37
N SER A 143 11.28 -3.38 -1.48
CA SER A 143 12.69 -3.74 -1.45
C SER A 143 13.14 -4.43 -2.74
N ALA A 144 12.38 -5.43 -3.21
CA ALA A 144 12.66 -6.14 -4.45
C ALA A 144 12.61 -5.19 -5.68
N LEU A 145 11.67 -4.24 -5.69
CA LEU A 145 11.55 -3.24 -6.75
C LEU A 145 12.75 -2.28 -6.75
N ALA A 146 13.23 -1.87 -5.58
CA ALA A 146 14.43 -1.03 -5.46
C ALA A 146 15.67 -1.75 -6.02
N GLU A 147 15.87 -3.03 -5.67
CA GLU A 147 16.96 -3.84 -6.21
C GLU A 147 16.84 -4.06 -7.74
N ALA A 148 15.62 -4.31 -8.22
CA ALA A 148 15.36 -4.46 -9.66
C ALA A 148 15.62 -3.15 -10.41
N SER A 149 15.27 -2.00 -9.82
CA SER A 149 15.52 -0.68 -10.40
C SER A 149 17.02 -0.36 -10.49
N ALA A 150 17.79 -0.68 -9.46
CA ALA A 150 19.23 -0.51 -9.47
C ALA A 150 19.92 -1.37 -10.55
N ARG A 151 19.47 -2.63 -10.72
CA ARG A 151 19.96 -3.52 -11.79
C ARG A 151 19.60 -2.99 -13.17
N PHE A 152 18.37 -2.49 -13.32
CA PHE A 152 17.92 -1.89 -14.58
C PHE A 152 18.76 -0.66 -14.97
N GLU A 153 19.08 0.22 -14.00
CA GLU A 153 19.94 1.38 -14.22
C GLU A 153 21.33 0.98 -14.72
N GLN A 154 21.95 -0.02 -14.09
CA GLN A 154 23.24 -0.55 -14.51
C GLN A 154 23.21 -1.14 -15.92
N GLU A 155 22.16 -1.88 -16.27
CA GLU A 155 21.99 -2.44 -17.61
C GLU A 155 21.79 -1.34 -18.66
N PHE A 156 21.02 -0.29 -18.31
CA PHE A 156 20.78 0.84 -19.17
C PHE A 156 22.07 1.65 -19.44
N GLU A 157 22.88 1.89 -18.42
CA GLU A 157 24.21 2.52 -18.58
C GLU A 157 25.12 1.71 -19.50
N ARG A 158 25.15 0.38 -19.34
CA ARG A 158 25.91 -0.49 -20.24
C ARG A 158 25.45 -0.39 -21.69
N MET A 159 24.14 -0.32 -21.92
CA MET A 159 23.58 -0.13 -23.26
C MET A 159 24.00 1.22 -23.85
N GLN A 160 23.99 2.29 -23.08
CA GLN A 160 24.46 3.60 -23.55
C GLN A 160 25.95 3.56 -23.92
N GLN A 161 26.77 2.91 -23.09
CA GLN A 161 28.20 2.71 -23.40
C GLN A 161 28.39 1.90 -24.67
N CYS A 162 27.60 0.83 -24.85
CA CYS A 162 27.61 0.02 -26.04
C CYS A 162 27.18 0.80 -27.28
N ALA A 163 26.13 1.62 -27.19
CA ALA A 163 25.69 2.48 -28.29
C ALA A 163 26.76 3.49 -28.68
N ALA A 164 27.40 4.14 -27.72
CA ALA A 164 28.48 5.09 -27.96
C ALA A 164 29.69 4.41 -28.64
N TRP A 165 30.06 3.21 -28.19
CA TRP A 165 31.11 2.41 -28.82
C TRP A 165 30.77 2.05 -30.28
N LEU A 166 29.51 1.64 -30.56
CA LEU A 166 29.05 1.39 -31.93
C LEU A 166 29.13 2.65 -32.80
N ASP A 167 28.71 3.81 -32.26
CA ASP A 167 28.80 5.09 -32.97
C ASP A 167 30.28 5.41 -33.37
N GLU A 168 31.21 5.15 -32.45
CA GLU A 168 32.66 5.31 -32.73
C GLU A 168 33.14 4.32 -33.78
N MET A 169 32.73 3.06 -33.74
CA MET A 169 33.12 2.04 -34.70
C MET A 169 32.51 2.29 -36.08
N GLU A 170 31.25 2.73 -36.16
CA GLU A 170 30.60 3.12 -37.41
C GLU A 170 31.26 4.34 -38.07
N ALA A 171 31.81 5.28 -37.28
CA ALA A 171 32.52 6.45 -37.74
C ALA A 171 33.98 6.14 -38.15
N ALA A 172 34.57 5.08 -37.58
CA ALA A 172 35.91 4.64 -37.89
C ALA A 172 35.91 3.78 -39.19
N ASP A 173 36.98 3.83 -39.97
CA ASP A 173 37.17 2.92 -41.10
C ASP A 173 37.56 1.51 -40.57
N VAL A 174 36.54 0.72 -40.21
CA VAL A 174 36.66 -0.58 -39.53
C VAL A 174 37.31 -1.65 -40.42
N SER A 175 37.53 -1.35 -41.71
CA SER A 175 38.14 -2.28 -42.69
C SER A 175 39.55 -2.75 -42.28
N GLN A 176 40.17 -2.08 -41.29
CA GLN A 176 41.51 -2.42 -40.81
C GLN A 176 41.51 -3.12 -39.43
N LEU A 177 40.36 -3.25 -38.74
CA LEU A 177 40.23 -3.94 -37.44
C LEU A 177 39.96 -5.43 -37.66
N GLU A 178 40.73 -6.29 -36.98
CA GLU A 178 40.43 -7.72 -37.00
C GLU A 178 39.05 -8.00 -36.41
N LYS A 179 38.19 -8.69 -37.13
CA LYS A 179 36.82 -9.09 -36.69
C LYS A 179 36.83 -9.73 -35.31
N THR A 180 37.86 -10.50 -34.99
CA THR A 180 38.02 -11.14 -33.66
C THR A 180 38.17 -10.16 -32.52
N VAL A 181 38.72 -8.96 -32.74
CA VAL A 181 38.83 -7.90 -31.72
C VAL A 181 37.47 -7.27 -31.48
N LEU A 182 36.73 -6.95 -32.54
CA LEU A 182 35.38 -6.41 -32.44
C LEU A 182 34.42 -7.36 -31.74
N GLU A 183 34.47 -8.66 -32.06
CA GLU A 183 33.64 -9.67 -31.40
C GLU A 183 33.98 -9.82 -29.92
N LYS A 184 35.25 -9.69 -29.55
CA LYS A 184 35.68 -9.75 -28.14
C LYS A 184 35.18 -8.53 -27.36
N GLU A 185 35.32 -7.33 -27.92
CA GLU A 185 34.83 -6.09 -27.27
C GLU A 185 33.32 -6.09 -27.17
N TRP A 186 32.60 -6.49 -28.22
CA TRP A 186 31.15 -6.66 -28.19
C TRP A 186 30.68 -7.61 -27.10
N THR A 187 31.35 -8.74 -26.96
CA THR A 187 31.01 -9.72 -25.92
C THR A 187 31.18 -9.14 -24.51
N ALA A 188 32.11 -8.20 -24.30
CA ALA A 188 32.32 -7.53 -23.04
C ALA A 188 31.17 -6.56 -22.67
N PHE A 189 30.51 -5.97 -23.65
CA PHE A 189 29.37 -5.08 -23.45
C PHE A 189 28.05 -5.82 -23.23
N ARG A 190 27.95 -7.07 -23.69
CA ARG A 190 26.69 -7.80 -23.72
C ARG A 190 26.01 -7.82 -22.32
N PRO A 191 24.85 -7.14 -22.14
CA PRO A 191 24.13 -7.18 -20.90
C PRO A 191 23.51 -8.55 -20.64
N SER A 192 23.30 -8.85 -19.39
CA SER A 192 22.66 -10.10 -18.95
C SER A 192 21.12 -10.05 -19.02
N GLY A 193 20.52 -8.90 -19.39
CA GLY A 193 19.08 -8.64 -19.39
C GLY A 193 18.42 -8.58 -20.75
N VAL A 194 17.09 -8.55 -20.76
CA VAL A 194 16.26 -8.51 -22.00
C VAL A 194 15.66 -7.10 -22.14
N LEU A 195 16.48 -6.11 -22.43
CA LEU A 195 15.99 -4.78 -22.80
C LEU A 195 15.68 -4.76 -24.32
N ALA A 196 14.53 -4.17 -24.69
CA ALA A 196 14.07 -4.15 -26.08
C ALA A 196 15.09 -3.48 -27.03
N GLN A 197 15.76 -2.43 -26.56
CA GLN A 197 16.79 -1.69 -27.32
C GLN A 197 18.04 -2.53 -27.65
N TRP A 198 18.26 -3.64 -26.94
CA TRP A 198 19.40 -4.52 -27.20
C TRP A 198 19.33 -5.18 -28.56
N THR A 199 18.15 -5.48 -29.08
CA THR A 199 17.95 -6.06 -30.41
C THR A 199 18.44 -5.13 -31.50
N ASP A 200 18.21 -3.83 -31.35
CA ASP A 200 18.66 -2.82 -32.32
C ASP A 200 20.19 -2.67 -32.30
N LEU A 201 20.81 -2.68 -31.11
CA LEU A 201 22.26 -2.62 -30.96
C LEU A 201 22.94 -3.88 -31.54
N GLN A 202 22.34 -5.06 -31.38
CA GLN A 202 22.81 -6.31 -31.96
C GLN A 202 22.78 -6.23 -33.50
N ALA A 203 21.67 -5.73 -34.07
CA ALA A 203 21.55 -5.57 -35.51
C ALA A 203 22.59 -4.59 -36.09
N ARG A 204 22.89 -3.49 -35.38
CA ARG A 204 23.96 -2.55 -35.74
C ARG A 204 25.33 -3.22 -35.72
N PHE A 205 25.62 -3.98 -34.66
CA PHE A 205 26.89 -4.74 -34.56
C PHE A 205 27.04 -5.76 -35.72
N ASP A 206 25.97 -6.51 -36.00
CA ASP A 206 25.98 -7.51 -37.09
C ASP A 206 26.21 -6.86 -38.46
N ALA A 207 25.82 -5.60 -38.62
CA ALA A 207 26.07 -4.85 -39.85
C ALA A 207 27.53 -4.37 -39.99
N LEU A 208 28.28 -4.26 -38.87
CA LEU A 208 29.69 -3.88 -38.85
C LEU A 208 30.63 -5.06 -39.14
N CYS A 209 30.18 -6.29 -38.87
CA CYS A 209 30.96 -7.54 -39.04
C CYS A 209 30.72 -8.24 -40.36
#